data_d85b1e4970d9404c45b51f3f3552e1a6
#
_entry.id   d85b1e4970d9404c45b51f3f3552e1a6
#
_cell.length_a   1.000
_cell.length_b   1.000
_cell.length_c   1.000
_cell.angle_alpha   90.00
_cell.angle_beta   90.00
_cell.angle_gamma   90.00
#
_symmetry.space_group_name_H-M   'P 1'
#
loop_
_entity.id
_entity.type
_entity.pdbx_description
1 polymer ?
#
loop_
_entity_poly.entity_id
_entity_poly.type
_entity_poly.pdbx_seq_one_letter_code
_entity_poly.pdbx_strand_id
1 'polypeptide(L)'
;MTSFPDTASTTPHSTPALNRAVMDVVDFVHAEGWDQPPSLFALVPTALVEDVLDETQLDDAPLTAVVQQLPEQLQPGTEELGDYIQRIIWPRTIVGCVLAQEILFAPDEDTTPRAARLFSGVLATGQELTLVQVRPTEEELDAMGPFAEDQVELRGGEGIGRPVIQALFASLQASGIADGELAADAD
;
A
#
# COMPACT_ATOMS: atom_id res chain seq x y z
N MET A 1 -31.51 20.96 17.85
CA MET A 1 -31.05 19.64 17.45
C MET A 1 -29.64 19.73 16.94
N THR A 2 -28.68 19.44 17.80
CA THR A 2 -27.30 19.40 17.43
C THR A 2 -27.06 18.11 16.65
N SER A 3 -26.99 18.22 15.32
CA SER A 3 -26.33 17.20 14.53
C SER A 3 -24.89 17.12 15.00
N PHE A 4 -24.58 16.11 15.76
CA PHE A 4 -23.19 15.71 15.85
C PHE A 4 -22.73 15.44 14.42
N PRO A 5 -21.57 15.95 14.01
CA PRO A 5 -20.98 15.41 12.81
C PRO A 5 -20.93 13.92 13.06
N ASP A 6 -21.62 13.21 12.23
CA ASP A 6 -21.39 11.80 12.07
C ASP A 6 -19.88 11.69 12.03
N THR A 7 -19.28 11.20 13.10
CA THR A 7 -18.01 10.58 12.98
C THR A 7 -18.32 9.45 12.01
N ALA A 8 -18.27 9.81 10.73
CA ALA A 8 -18.35 8.85 9.67
C ALA A 8 -17.41 7.78 10.12
N SER A 9 -17.96 6.80 10.78
CA SER A 9 -17.20 5.68 11.27
C SER A 9 -16.42 5.25 10.07
N THR A 10 -15.12 5.48 10.08
CA THR A 10 -14.27 5.17 8.96
C THR A 10 -14.38 3.67 8.83
N THR A 11 -15.34 3.24 7.99
CA THR A 11 -15.57 1.81 7.80
C THR A 11 -14.32 1.21 7.19
N PRO A 12 -13.98 -0.05 7.52
CA PRO A 12 -12.82 -0.73 6.94
C PRO A 12 -12.82 -0.78 5.41
N HIS A 13 -13.98 -0.62 4.78
CA HIS A 13 -14.14 -0.68 3.32
C HIS A 13 -14.26 0.71 2.67
N SER A 14 -13.68 1.73 3.27
CA SER A 14 -13.75 3.10 2.75
C SER A 14 -12.43 3.55 2.13
N THR A 15 -12.50 4.51 1.21
CA THR A 15 -11.32 5.15 0.65
C THR A 15 -10.43 5.79 1.74
N PRO A 16 -10.99 6.51 2.73
CA PRO A 16 -10.16 7.03 3.83
C PRO A 16 -9.45 5.94 4.63
N ALA A 17 -10.09 4.78 4.84
CA ALA A 17 -9.46 3.66 5.53
C ALA A 17 -8.26 3.11 4.74
N LEU A 18 -8.42 2.95 3.43
CA LEU A 18 -7.33 2.53 2.56
C LEU A 18 -6.18 3.54 2.56
N ASN A 19 -6.50 4.82 2.43
CA ASN A 19 -5.50 5.89 2.46
C ASN A 19 -4.69 5.85 3.76
N ARG A 20 -5.36 5.71 4.89
CA ARG A 20 -4.72 5.61 6.21
C ARG A 20 -3.80 4.39 6.29
N ALA A 21 -4.28 3.24 5.84
CA ALA A 21 -3.51 2.00 5.87
C ALA A 21 -2.26 2.07 4.98
N VAL A 22 -2.39 2.64 3.78
CA VAL A 22 -1.24 2.83 2.89
C VAL A 22 -0.21 3.78 3.51
N MET A 23 -0.66 4.84 4.16
CA MET A 23 0.26 5.77 4.86
C MET A 23 1.00 5.08 6.00
N ASP A 24 0.35 4.19 6.74
CA ASP A 24 1.00 3.39 7.78
C ASP A 24 2.08 2.48 7.18
N VAL A 25 1.79 1.89 6.01
CA VAL A 25 2.78 1.09 5.27
C VAL A 25 3.94 1.96 4.79
N VAL A 26 3.68 3.16 4.30
CA VAL A 26 4.72 4.11 3.89
C VAL A 26 5.67 4.40 5.05
N ASP A 27 5.14 4.69 6.23
CA ASP A 27 5.93 4.98 7.41
C ASP A 27 6.77 3.78 7.83
N PHE A 28 6.19 2.60 7.81
CA PHE A 28 6.89 1.36 8.15
C PHE A 28 8.05 1.10 7.17
N VAL A 29 7.79 1.18 5.88
CA VAL A 29 8.80 0.92 4.84
C VAL A 29 9.89 2.00 4.86
N HIS A 30 9.52 3.24 5.11
CA HIS A 30 10.47 4.34 5.24
C HIS A 30 11.46 4.10 6.39
N ALA A 31 10.97 3.61 7.53
CA ALA A 31 11.81 3.26 8.68
C ALA A 31 12.78 2.12 8.39
N GLU A 32 12.42 1.18 7.49
CA GLU A 32 13.30 0.08 7.08
C GLU A 32 14.44 0.53 6.16
N GLY A 33 14.30 1.67 5.48
CA GLY A 33 15.31 2.21 4.58
C GLY A 33 15.13 1.76 3.13
N TRP A 34 16.07 2.19 2.29
CA TRP A 34 16.11 1.83 0.87
C TRP A 34 16.88 0.53 0.64
N ASP A 35 16.80 0.02 -0.60
CA ASP A 35 17.46 -1.22 -1.04
C ASP A 35 16.89 -2.46 -0.34
N GLN A 36 15.56 -2.47 -0.18
CA GLN A 36 14.82 -3.56 0.44
C GLN A 36 14.07 -4.39 -0.61
N PRO A 37 13.84 -5.68 -0.34
CA PRO A 37 12.99 -6.51 -1.21
C PRO A 37 11.54 -6.05 -1.14
N PRO A 38 10.67 -6.51 -2.07
CA PRO A 38 9.26 -6.20 -2.00
C PRO A 38 8.64 -6.63 -0.67
N SER A 39 7.73 -5.83 -0.16
CA SER A 39 7.00 -6.11 1.08
C SER A 39 5.50 -6.13 0.80
N LEU A 40 4.85 -7.19 1.23
CA LEU A 40 3.41 -7.37 1.08
C LEU A 40 2.74 -7.27 2.46
N PHE A 41 1.63 -6.56 2.51
CA PHE A 41 0.86 -6.35 3.74
C PHE A 41 -0.58 -6.80 3.51
N ALA A 42 -1.10 -7.58 4.44
CA ALA A 42 -2.52 -7.86 4.53
C ALA A 42 -3.21 -6.76 5.33
N LEU A 43 -4.39 -6.35 4.92
CA LEU A 43 -5.19 -5.37 5.66
C LEU A 43 -6.33 -6.09 6.36
N VAL A 44 -6.39 -5.94 7.68
CA VAL A 44 -7.44 -6.52 8.52
C VAL A 44 -8.16 -5.42 9.28
N PRO A 45 -9.48 -5.55 9.52
CA PRO A 45 -10.16 -4.62 10.41
C PRO A 45 -9.50 -4.62 11.78
N THR A 46 -9.13 -3.45 12.28
CA THR A 46 -8.43 -3.31 13.57
C THR A 46 -9.23 -3.94 14.70
N ALA A 47 -10.55 -3.85 14.65
CA ALA A 47 -11.45 -4.44 15.65
C ALA A 47 -11.25 -5.97 15.81
N LEU A 48 -10.76 -6.66 14.77
CA LEU A 48 -10.55 -8.11 14.81
C LEU A 48 -9.21 -8.50 15.47
N VAL A 49 -8.30 -7.55 15.66
CA VAL A 49 -6.95 -7.80 16.19
C VAL A 49 -6.66 -7.00 17.45
N GLU A 50 -7.63 -6.27 17.98
CA GLU A 50 -7.48 -5.46 19.20
C GLU A 50 -6.98 -6.28 20.39
N ASP A 51 -7.44 -7.51 20.52
CA ASP A 51 -7.06 -8.40 21.62
C ASP A 51 -5.60 -8.87 21.53
N VAL A 52 -4.99 -8.76 20.36
CA VAL A 52 -3.62 -9.23 20.08
C VAL A 52 -2.62 -8.08 20.10
N LEU A 53 -3.11 -6.85 19.93
CA LEU A 53 -2.27 -5.66 19.92
C LEU A 53 -2.13 -5.07 21.33
N ASP A 54 -0.94 -4.61 21.65
CA ASP A 54 -0.72 -3.84 22.87
C ASP A 54 -1.44 -2.50 22.78
N GLU A 55 -1.87 -1.95 23.90
CA GLU A 55 -2.56 -0.64 23.94
C GLU A 55 -1.77 0.48 23.24
N THR A 56 -0.45 0.36 23.20
CA THR A 56 0.42 1.30 22.50
C THR A 56 0.37 1.17 20.98
N GLN A 57 -0.10 0.01 20.48
CA GLN A 57 -0.24 -0.28 19.05
C GLN A 57 -1.66 0.01 18.55
N LEU A 58 -2.60 0.18 19.48
CA LEU A 58 -3.96 0.54 19.14
C LEU A 58 -4.02 2.04 18.85
N ASP A 59 -4.35 2.35 17.63
CA ASP A 59 -4.73 3.69 17.23
C ASP A 59 -6.16 3.65 16.67
N ASP A 60 -6.69 4.81 16.31
CA ASP A 60 -8.04 4.93 15.77
C ASP A 60 -8.14 4.47 14.30
N ALA A 61 -7.09 3.85 13.76
CA ALA A 61 -7.08 3.38 12.37
C ALA A 61 -8.09 2.24 12.20
N PRO A 62 -8.96 2.31 11.18
CA PRO A 62 -9.95 1.25 10.95
C PRO A 62 -9.34 -0.05 10.43
N LEU A 63 -8.16 0.01 9.83
CA LEU A 63 -7.42 -1.14 9.29
C LEU A 63 -6.05 -1.24 9.91
N THR A 64 -5.61 -2.46 10.13
CA THR A 64 -4.25 -2.79 10.56
C THR A 64 -3.53 -3.50 9.42
N ALA A 65 -2.34 -3.03 9.06
CA ALA A 65 -1.48 -3.67 8.07
C ALA A 65 -0.61 -4.71 8.75
N VAL A 66 -0.65 -5.94 8.24
CA VAL A 66 0.12 -7.06 8.77
C VAL A 66 1.09 -7.54 7.69
N VAL A 67 2.39 -7.46 7.98
CA VAL A 67 3.41 -7.86 7.01
C VAL A 67 3.33 -9.35 6.70
N GLN A 68 3.44 -9.69 5.41
CA GLN A 68 3.45 -11.06 4.93
C GLN A 68 4.86 -11.39 4.44
N GLN A 69 5.29 -12.61 4.68
CA GLN A 69 6.58 -13.04 4.15
C GLN A 69 6.44 -13.42 2.68
N LEU A 70 7.31 -12.83 1.86
CA LEU A 70 7.45 -13.20 0.45
C LEU A 70 8.71 -14.06 0.27
N PRO A 71 8.72 -14.97 -0.71
CA PRO A 71 9.94 -15.68 -1.07
C PRO A 71 11.06 -14.70 -1.43
N GLU A 72 12.26 -14.95 -0.94
CA GLU A 72 13.41 -14.06 -1.11
C GLU A 72 13.83 -13.87 -2.57
N GLN A 73 13.54 -14.86 -3.42
CA GLN A 73 13.88 -14.81 -4.83
C GLN A 73 13.00 -13.90 -5.68
N LEU A 74 11.86 -13.45 -5.13
CA LEU A 74 10.96 -12.56 -5.87
C LEU A 74 11.55 -11.15 -5.95
N GLN A 75 11.75 -10.67 -7.18
CA GLN A 75 12.31 -9.36 -7.44
C GLN A 75 11.20 -8.34 -7.76
N PRO A 76 11.41 -7.06 -7.40
CA PRO A 76 10.43 -6.03 -7.72
C PRO A 76 10.25 -5.89 -9.23
N GLY A 77 9.01 -5.61 -9.65
CA GLY A 77 8.69 -5.34 -11.04
C GLY A 77 8.69 -6.55 -11.97
N THR A 78 8.76 -7.76 -11.44
CA THR A 78 8.80 -8.99 -12.26
C THR A 78 7.43 -9.63 -12.42
N GLU A 79 7.27 -10.40 -13.51
CA GLU A 79 6.06 -11.21 -13.72
C GLU A 79 5.89 -12.28 -12.64
N GLU A 80 7.00 -12.84 -12.17
CA GLU A 80 7.01 -13.85 -11.11
C GLU A 80 6.38 -13.34 -9.82
N LEU A 81 6.66 -12.09 -9.47
CA LEU A 81 6.06 -11.45 -8.31
C LEU A 81 4.53 -11.31 -8.50
N GLY A 82 4.11 -10.84 -9.67
CA GLY A 82 2.69 -10.73 -10.01
C GLY A 82 1.97 -12.08 -9.98
N ASP A 83 2.57 -13.10 -10.56
CA ASP A 83 2.03 -14.46 -10.58
C ASP A 83 1.92 -15.04 -9.17
N TYR A 84 2.93 -14.81 -8.35
CA TYR A 84 2.89 -15.24 -6.95
C TYR A 84 1.74 -14.58 -6.20
N ILE A 85 1.58 -13.27 -6.34
CA ILE A 85 0.52 -12.51 -5.66
C ILE A 85 -0.87 -13.03 -6.07
N GLN A 86 -1.10 -13.26 -7.36
CA GLN A 86 -2.39 -13.76 -7.86
C GLN A 86 -2.79 -15.12 -7.27
N ARG A 87 -1.81 -15.92 -6.86
CA ARG A 87 -2.03 -17.27 -6.30
C ARG A 87 -2.21 -17.28 -4.79
N ILE A 88 -2.06 -16.14 -4.12
CA ILE A 88 -2.25 -16.07 -2.67
C ILE A 88 -3.70 -16.34 -2.34
N ILE A 89 -3.93 -17.22 -1.38
CA ILE A 89 -5.25 -17.47 -0.82
C ILE A 89 -5.29 -16.79 0.54
N TRP A 90 -6.11 -15.77 0.63
CA TRP A 90 -6.23 -14.97 1.84
C TRP A 90 -7.28 -15.55 2.79
N PRO A 91 -7.03 -15.51 4.11
CA PRO A 91 -8.08 -15.75 5.10
C PRO A 91 -9.23 -14.75 4.94
N ARG A 92 -10.43 -15.16 5.32
CA ARG A 92 -11.64 -14.32 5.16
C ARG A 92 -11.65 -13.05 6.00
N THR A 93 -10.77 -12.96 6.99
CA THR A 93 -10.59 -11.74 7.80
C THR A 93 -9.88 -10.62 7.06
N ILE A 94 -9.23 -10.93 5.95
CA ILE A 94 -8.50 -9.96 5.12
C ILE A 94 -9.49 -9.19 4.26
N VAL A 95 -9.40 -7.87 4.27
CA VAL A 95 -10.29 -6.98 3.50
C VAL A 95 -9.56 -6.21 2.41
N GLY A 96 -8.25 -6.35 2.34
CA GLY A 96 -7.42 -5.69 1.35
C GLY A 96 -5.96 -6.09 1.49
N CYS A 97 -5.12 -5.54 0.63
CA CYS A 97 -3.68 -5.76 0.67
C CYS A 97 -2.93 -4.59 0.05
N VAL A 98 -1.66 -4.47 0.43
CA VAL A 98 -0.75 -3.42 -0.06
C VAL A 98 0.57 -4.06 -0.42
N LEU A 99 1.12 -3.72 -1.58
CA LEU A 99 2.48 -4.09 -1.96
C LEU A 99 3.35 -2.84 -2.01
N ALA A 100 4.50 -2.90 -1.38
CA ALA A 100 5.55 -1.88 -1.49
C ALA A 100 6.75 -2.49 -2.20
N GLN A 101 7.25 -1.84 -3.24
CA GLN A 101 8.41 -2.31 -4.00
C GLN A 101 9.21 -1.14 -4.53
N GLU A 102 10.51 -1.37 -4.71
CA GLU A 102 11.39 -0.39 -5.32
C GLU A 102 11.37 -0.55 -6.84
N ILE A 103 11.22 0.55 -7.54
CA ILE A 103 11.13 0.59 -9.00
C ILE A 103 12.04 1.69 -9.55
N LEU A 104 12.23 1.69 -10.86
CA LEU A 104 12.74 2.86 -11.58
C LEU A 104 11.54 3.65 -12.10
N PHE A 105 11.51 4.92 -11.77
CA PHE A 105 10.39 5.80 -12.09
C PHE A 105 10.86 7.00 -12.92
N ALA A 106 10.16 7.25 -14.01
CA ALA A 106 10.33 8.44 -14.83
C ALA A 106 8.95 9.08 -15.04
N PRO A 107 8.78 10.37 -14.64
CA PRO A 107 7.48 11.04 -14.82
C PRO A 107 7.09 11.21 -16.29
N ASP A 108 8.08 11.30 -17.16
CA ASP A 108 7.88 11.44 -18.61
C ASP A 108 9.04 10.75 -19.36
N GLU A 109 8.91 10.66 -20.70
CA GLU A 109 9.90 9.99 -21.55
C GLU A 109 11.25 10.72 -21.62
N ASP A 110 11.24 12.02 -21.34
CA ASP A 110 12.45 12.86 -21.42
C ASP A 110 13.23 12.89 -20.09
N THR A 111 12.65 12.35 -19.02
CA THR A 111 13.28 12.35 -17.70
C THR A 111 14.07 11.07 -17.49
N THR A 112 15.28 11.18 -16.96
CA THR A 112 16.08 10.02 -16.55
C THR A 112 15.34 9.27 -15.43
N PRO A 113 15.14 7.93 -15.56
CA PRO A 113 14.52 7.16 -14.49
C PRO A 113 15.30 7.24 -13.18
N ARG A 114 14.57 7.35 -12.09
CA ARG A 114 15.12 7.43 -10.73
C ARG A 114 14.58 6.31 -9.88
N ALA A 115 15.39 5.87 -8.92
CA ALA A 115 14.91 4.92 -7.91
C ALA A 115 13.74 5.52 -7.15
N ALA A 116 12.71 4.72 -6.94
CA ALA A 116 11.49 5.13 -6.25
C ALA A 116 10.86 3.92 -5.58
N ARG A 117 9.99 4.17 -4.60
CA ARG A 117 9.10 3.14 -4.04
C ARG A 117 7.73 3.32 -4.65
N LEU A 118 7.14 2.21 -5.04
CA LEU A 118 5.76 2.14 -5.49
C LEU A 118 4.93 1.46 -4.42
N PHE A 119 3.90 2.14 -3.96
CA PHE A 119 2.93 1.60 -2.99
C PHE A 119 1.62 1.37 -3.73
N SER A 120 1.18 0.12 -3.76
CA SER A 120 -0.03 -0.28 -4.47
C SER A 120 -0.98 -0.93 -3.47
N GLY A 121 -2.13 -0.32 -3.23
CA GLY A 121 -3.11 -0.81 -2.27
C GLY A 121 -4.48 -1.01 -2.89
N VAL A 122 -5.18 -2.06 -2.47
CA VAL A 122 -6.54 -2.37 -2.90
C VAL A 122 -7.39 -2.85 -1.72
N LEU A 123 -8.68 -2.55 -1.78
CA LEU A 123 -9.68 -3.16 -0.90
C LEU A 123 -10.56 -4.11 -1.70
N ALA A 124 -11.13 -5.08 -1.01
CA ALA A 124 -12.05 -6.07 -1.59
C ALA A 124 -13.27 -5.44 -2.25
N THR A 125 -13.65 -4.24 -1.81
CA THR A 125 -14.79 -3.49 -2.37
C THR A 125 -14.42 -2.63 -3.59
N GLY A 126 -13.18 -2.75 -4.09
CA GLY A 126 -12.75 -2.16 -5.35
C GLY A 126 -11.99 -0.85 -5.25
N GLN A 127 -11.82 -0.29 -4.05
CA GLN A 127 -11.00 0.91 -3.88
C GLN A 127 -9.53 0.59 -4.12
N GLU A 128 -8.82 1.49 -4.74
CA GLU A 128 -7.39 1.36 -4.99
C GLU A 128 -6.66 2.66 -4.70
N LEU A 129 -5.37 2.54 -4.37
CA LEU A 129 -4.49 3.69 -4.19
C LEU A 129 -3.09 3.32 -4.66
N THR A 130 -2.50 4.17 -5.47
CA THR A 130 -1.10 4.04 -5.89
C THR A 130 -0.36 5.33 -5.53
N LEU A 131 0.75 5.18 -4.80
CA LEU A 131 1.62 6.29 -4.42
C LEU A 131 3.05 5.99 -4.84
N VAL A 132 3.79 7.02 -5.20
CA VAL A 132 5.20 6.95 -5.56
C VAL A 132 6.01 7.86 -4.65
N GLN A 133 7.06 7.31 -4.06
CA GLN A 133 8.05 8.05 -3.30
C GLN A 133 9.39 7.99 -4.05
N VAL A 134 9.80 9.10 -4.64
CA VAL A 134 11.08 9.15 -5.36
C VAL A 134 12.23 9.22 -4.35
N ARG A 135 13.27 8.41 -4.57
CA ARG A 135 14.47 8.41 -3.72
C ARG A 135 15.24 9.71 -3.91
N PRO A 136 15.49 10.48 -2.85
CA PRO A 136 16.33 11.68 -2.98
C PRO A 136 17.76 11.33 -3.36
N THR A 137 18.39 12.17 -4.16
CA THR A 137 19.84 12.07 -4.42
C THR A 137 20.61 12.63 -3.23
N GLU A 138 21.90 12.29 -3.13
CA GLU A 138 22.79 12.86 -2.09
C GLU A 138 22.82 14.39 -2.14
N GLU A 139 22.84 14.97 -3.35
CA GLU A 139 22.81 16.43 -3.54
C GLU A 139 21.51 17.04 -3.00
N GLU A 140 20.37 16.39 -3.25
CA GLU A 140 19.08 16.83 -2.75
C GLU A 140 19.01 16.74 -1.22
N LEU A 141 19.54 15.66 -0.63
CA LEU A 141 19.61 15.49 0.82
C LEU A 141 20.47 16.56 1.47
N ASP A 142 21.63 16.87 0.89
CA ASP A 142 22.52 17.94 1.38
C ASP A 142 21.83 19.32 1.32
N ALA A 143 21.08 19.57 0.25
CA ALA A 143 20.35 20.83 0.08
C ALA A 143 19.17 20.98 1.05
N MET A 144 18.57 19.87 1.48
CA MET A 144 17.39 19.86 2.38
C MET A 144 17.76 20.01 3.85
N GLY A 145 19.05 19.79 4.21
CA GLY A 145 19.55 19.93 5.58
C GLY A 145 19.49 18.66 6.42
N PRO A 146 19.75 18.76 7.73
CA PRO A 146 20.00 17.58 8.58
C PRO A 146 18.79 16.69 8.83
N PHE A 147 17.58 17.14 8.55
CA PHE A 147 16.36 16.34 8.73
C PHE A 147 15.76 15.88 7.39
N ALA A 148 16.54 15.94 6.31
CA ALA A 148 16.08 15.59 4.98
C ALA A 148 15.57 14.15 4.87
N GLU A 149 16.21 13.21 5.56
CA GLU A 149 15.84 11.80 5.55
C GLU A 149 14.50 11.53 6.23
N ASP A 150 14.06 12.43 7.11
CA ASP A 150 12.78 12.31 7.79
C ASP A 150 11.60 12.81 6.94
N GLN A 151 11.88 13.45 5.81
CA GLN A 151 10.86 13.99 4.93
C GLN A 151 10.44 12.96 3.88
N VAL A 152 9.16 12.66 3.85
CA VAL A 152 8.56 11.75 2.87
C VAL A 152 7.69 12.55 1.91
N GLU A 153 8.10 12.63 0.66
CA GLU A 153 7.30 13.24 -0.40
C GLU A 153 6.64 12.14 -1.23
N LEU A 154 5.32 12.16 -1.30
CA LEU A 154 4.54 11.20 -2.04
C LEU A 154 3.84 11.88 -3.21
N ARG A 155 3.78 11.17 -4.32
CA ARG A 155 3.03 11.58 -5.51
C ARG A 155 1.96 10.56 -5.80
N GLY A 156 0.83 11.01 -6.33
CA GLY A 156 -0.16 10.10 -6.90
C GLY A 156 0.44 9.34 -8.08
N GLY A 157 0.21 8.05 -8.11
CA GLY A 157 0.74 7.15 -9.14
C GLY A 157 -0.35 6.56 -10.03
N GLU A 158 -1.39 7.31 -10.32
CA GLU A 158 -2.47 6.83 -11.19
C GLU A 158 -1.92 6.33 -12.51
N GLY A 159 -2.31 5.12 -12.89
CA GLY A 159 -1.82 4.46 -14.10
C GLY A 159 -0.46 3.80 -13.99
N ILE A 160 0.27 4.02 -12.89
CA ILE A 160 1.56 3.37 -12.65
C ILE A 160 1.31 2.05 -11.92
N GLY A 161 1.97 0.98 -12.38
CA GLY A 161 1.87 -0.32 -11.73
C GLY A 161 0.47 -0.93 -11.83
N ARG A 162 -0.27 -0.63 -12.86
CA ARG A 162 -1.62 -1.18 -13.06
C ARG A 162 -1.67 -2.71 -12.98
N PRO A 163 -0.70 -3.45 -13.58
CA PRO A 163 -0.69 -4.90 -13.43
C PRO A 163 -0.58 -5.39 -11.98
N VAL A 164 0.12 -4.64 -11.12
CA VAL A 164 0.24 -4.98 -9.68
C VAL A 164 -1.11 -4.81 -8.99
N ILE A 165 -1.81 -3.70 -9.23
CA ILE A 165 -3.15 -3.47 -8.69
C ILE A 165 -4.09 -4.59 -9.12
N GLN A 166 -4.05 -4.99 -10.38
CA GLN A 166 -4.87 -6.08 -10.91
C GLN A 166 -4.52 -7.42 -10.25
N ALA A 167 -3.22 -7.70 -10.05
CA ALA A 167 -2.78 -8.94 -9.39
C ALA A 167 -3.24 -8.99 -7.93
N LEU A 168 -3.11 -7.90 -7.19
CA LEU A 168 -3.58 -7.81 -5.80
C LEU A 168 -5.09 -8.04 -5.72
N PHE A 169 -5.86 -7.38 -6.57
CA PHE A 169 -7.31 -7.54 -6.59
C PHE A 169 -7.72 -8.96 -7.00
N ALA A 170 -7.05 -9.53 -8.01
CA ALA A 170 -7.30 -10.89 -8.45
C ALA A 170 -7.10 -11.91 -7.31
N SER A 171 -6.11 -11.70 -6.44
CA SER A 171 -5.90 -12.57 -5.28
C SER A 171 -7.08 -12.51 -4.29
N LEU A 172 -7.66 -11.34 -4.10
CA LEU A 172 -8.85 -11.17 -3.27
C LEU A 172 -10.08 -11.83 -3.89
N GLN A 173 -10.23 -11.74 -5.21
CA GLN A 173 -11.30 -12.41 -5.95
C GLN A 173 -11.15 -13.93 -5.87
N ALA A 174 -9.96 -14.45 -6.09
CA ALA A 174 -9.67 -15.89 -6.03
C ALA A 174 -9.89 -16.47 -4.63
N SER A 175 -9.72 -15.65 -3.60
CA SER A 175 -9.97 -16.03 -2.20
C SER A 175 -11.43 -15.93 -1.79
N GLY A 176 -12.30 -15.47 -2.69
CA GLY A 176 -13.74 -15.28 -2.39
C GLY A 176 -14.04 -14.08 -1.50
N ILE A 177 -13.07 -13.18 -1.34
CA ILE A 177 -13.18 -11.97 -0.51
C ILE A 177 -13.74 -10.80 -1.32
N ALA A 178 -13.26 -10.64 -2.57
CA ALA A 178 -13.72 -9.60 -3.47
C ALA A 178 -14.76 -10.13 -4.45
N ASP A 179 -15.84 -9.38 -4.60
CA ASP A 179 -16.86 -9.59 -5.63
C ASP A 179 -16.89 -8.34 -6.51
N GLY A 180 -17.00 -8.53 -7.82
CA GLY A 180 -17.09 -7.41 -8.75
C GLY A 180 -15.74 -6.98 -9.34
N GLU A 181 -15.62 -5.73 -9.70
CA GLU A 181 -14.48 -5.16 -10.41
C GLU A 181 -13.85 -4.01 -9.63
N LEU A 182 -12.61 -3.68 -10.00
CA LEU A 182 -11.96 -2.49 -9.49
C LEU A 182 -12.74 -1.24 -9.90
N ALA A 183 -12.84 -0.26 -9.00
CA ALA A 183 -13.59 0.96 -9.22
C ALA A 183 -13.06 1.77 -10.43
N ALA A 184 -11.77 1.67 -10.73
CA ALA A 184 -11.14 2.37 -11.84
C ALA A 184 -11.39 1.73 -13.21
N ASP A 185 -11.91 0.52 -13.26
CA ASP A 185 -12.30 -0.16 -14.52
C ASP A 185 -13.74 0.13 -14.93
N ALA A 186 -14.44 0.97 -14.19
CA ALA A 186 -15.84 1.31 -14.42
C ALA A 186 -16.00 2.49 -15.41
N ASP A 187 -15.40 2.36 -16.58
CA ASP A 187 -15.62 3.29 -17.69
C ASP A 187 -16.43 2.60 -18.78
#